data_646142babb5e5dfc9bd83472ec0d420d
#
_entry.id   646142babb5e5dfc9bd83472ec0d420d
#
_cell.length_a   1.000
_cell.length_b   1.000
_cell.length_c   1.000
_cell.angle_alpha   90.00
_cell.angle_beta   90.00
_cell.angle_gamma   90.00
#
_symmetry.space_group_name_H-M   'P 1'
#
loop_
_entity.id
_entity.type
_entity.pdbx_description
1 polymer ?
#
loop_
_entity_poly.entity_id
_entity_poly.type
_entity_poly.pdbx_seq_one_letter_code
_entity_poly.pdbx_strand_id
1 'polypeptide(L)'
;ANDVKAAIDERKTFVIRTALAIGLVILIFSFVLNRYFLKPIKNLVTYTETIRNKDPKVTNLDILKKRNDELGLLSKSLDDMTNELTKRISHAENFSTDLVHEIRNPLASLKSASEILHDTTDISQRIKLIDILSHDVQRIERLITDYSQMLKDEVALSKEKFRKIDLIPIIQSVVDDYN
;
A
#
# COMPACT_ATOMS: atom_id res chain seq x y z
N ALA A 1 45.84 64.88 10.14
CA ALA A 1 46.23 63.51 9.82
C ALA A 1 45.60 62.47 10.81
N ASN A 2 45.44 62.83 12.08
CA ASN A 2 44.87 61.91 13.12
C ASN A 2 43.36 61.70 12.95
N ASP A 3 42.59 62.72 12.60
CA ASP A 3 41.12 62.68 12.44
C ASP A 3 40.71 61.77 11.28
N VAL A 4 41.50 61.71 10.18
CA VAL A 4 41.21 60.85 9.02
C VAL A 4 41.48 59.38 9.37
N LYS A 5 42.50 59.08 10.18
CA LYS A 5 42.73 57.71 10.64
C LYS A 5 41.66 57.23 11.57
N ALA A 6 41.22 58.04 12.51
CA ALA A 6 40.12 57.74 13.42
C ALA A 6 38.79 57.41 12.67
N ALA A 7 38.45 58.25 11.69
CA ALA A 7 37.27 58.01 10.83
C ALA A 7 37.36 56.73 9.98
N ILE A 8 38.57 56.37 9.52
CA ILE A 8 38.78 55.08 8.78
C ILE A 8 38.65 53.89 9.69
N ASP A 9 39.18 53.93 10.92
CA ASP A 9 39.10 52.84 11.90
C ASP A 9 37.69 52.65 12.42
N GLU A 10 36.93 53.72 12.61
CA GLU A 10 35.51 53.63 12.95
C GLU A 10 34.69 52.95 11.83
N ARG A 11 34.89 53.35 10.59
CA ARG A 11 34.24 52.71 9.46
C ARG A 11 34.62 51.23 9.29
N LYS A 12 35.87 50.86 9.46
CA LYS A 12 36.33 49.45 9.47
C LYS A 12 35.65 48.64 10.55
N THR A 13 35.58 49.20 11.78
CA THR A 13 34.94 48.52 12.89
C THR A 13 33.42 48.34 12.65
N PHE A 14 32.78 49.36 12.07
CA PHE A 14 31.39 49.26 11.66
C PHE A 14 31.15 48.14 10.61
N VAL A 15 31.97 48.11 9.55
CA VAL A 15 31.87 47.08 8.50
C VAL A 15 32.09 45.67 9.07
N ILE A 16 33.10 45.52 9.95
CA ILE A 16 33.38 44.21 10.57
C ILE A 16 32.20 43.76 11.45
N ARG A 17 31.66 44.66 12.25
CA ARG A 17 30.49 44.36 13.12
C ARG A 17 29.26 43.99 12.29
N THR A 18 28.94 44.70 11.24
CA THR A 18 27.82 44.38 10.34
C THR A 18 28.02 43.07 9.62
N ALA A 19 29.23 42.77 9.14
CA ALA A 19 29.57 41.50 8.51
C ALA A 19 29.41 40.31 9.48
N LEU A 20 29.87 40.47 10.72
CA LEU A 20 29.69 39.45 11.76
C LEU A 20 28.20 39.23 12.12
N ALA A 21 27.43 40.33 12.24
CA ALA A 21 25.99 40.24 12.51
C ALA A 21 25.25 39.49 11.41
N ILE A 22 25.54 39.82 10.13
CA ILE A 22 24.97 39.12 8.97
C ILE A 22 25.38 37.65 8.97
N GLY A 23 26.66 37.34 9.18
CA GLY A 23 27.14 35.97 9.28
C GLY A 23 26.46 35.17 10.36
N LEU A 24 26.23 35.75 11.54
CA LEU A 24 25.48 35.12 12.63
C LEU A 24 24.03 34.82 12.26
N VAL A 25 23.35 35.77 11.62
CA VAL A 25 21.97 35.59 11.16
C VAL A 25 21.87 34.43 10.14
N ILE A 26 22.81 34.37 9.18
CA ILE A 26 22.87 33.30 8.19
C ILE A 26 23.10 31.94 8.86
N LEU A 27 23.98 31.85 9.85
CA LEU A 27 24.23 30.61 10.59
C LEU A 27 22.99 30.14 11.37
N ILE A 28 22.32 31.05 12.08
CA ILE A 28 21.07 30.73 12.80
C ILE A 28 20.00 30.28 11.82
N PHE A 29 19.81 30.99 10.72
CA PHE A 29 18.82 30.64 9.70
C PHE A 29 19.12 29.28 9.07
N SER A 30 20.38 29.01 8.71
CA SER A 30 20.81 27.72 8.17
C SER A 30 20.56 26.57 9.15
N PHE A 31 20.85 26.79 10.43
CA PHE A 31 20.58 25.79 11.49
C PHE A 31 19.09 25.50 11.65
N VAL A 32 18.27 26.54 11.67
CA VAL A 32 16.81 26.41 11.76
C VAL A 32 16.26 25.67 10.53
N LEU A 33 16.69 26.09 9.32
CA LEU A 33 16.25 25.47 8.08
C LEU A 33 16.60 23.98 8.04
N ASN A 34 17.82 23.63 8.42
CA ASN A 34 18.26 22.24 8.47
C ASN A 34 17.44 21.42 9.48
N ARG A 35 17.20 21.97 10.68
CA ARG A 35 16.54 21.25 11.78
C ARG A 35 15.05 21.09 11.58
N TYR A 36 14.35 22.09 11.02
CA TYR A 36 12.90 22.13 10.92
C TYR A 36 12.35 21.70 9.57
N PHE A 37 13.16 21.76 8.49
CA PHE A 37 12.73 21.40 7.14
C PHE A 37 13.55 20.26 6.51
N LEU A 38 14.88 20.42 6.38
CA LEU A 38 15.66 19.44 5.63
C LEU A 38 15.66 18.05 6.29
N LYS A 39 15.87 17.99 7.60
CA LYS A 39 15.89 16.73 8.33
C LYS A 39 14.55 15.99 8.30
N PRO A 40 13.38 16.62 8.53
CA PRO A 40 12.08 16.00 8.34
C PRO A 40 11.84 15.48 6.91
N ILE A 41 12.16 16.27 5.89
CA ILE A 41 12.01 15.86 4.48
C ILE A 41 12.89 14.63 4.18
N LYS A 42 14.14 14.63 4.65
CA LYS A 42 15.02 13.47 4.49
C LYS A 42 14.46 12.21 5.15
N ASN A 43 13.83 12.34 6.31
CA ASN A 43 13.17 11.21 6.99
C ASN A 43 12.01 10.66 6.17
N LEU A 44 11.19 11.51 5.54
CA LEU A 44 10.12 11.08 4.64
C LEU A 44 10.65 10.34 3.41
N VAL A 45 11.71 10.85 2.80
CA VAL A 45 12.37 10.18 1.66
C VAL A 45 12.89 8.80 2.09
N THR A 46 13.60 8.72 3.21
CA THR A 46 14.10 7.44 3.73
C THR A 46 12.97 6.47 4.03
N TYR A 47 11.84 6.94 4.57
CA TYR A 47 10.67 6.12 4.81
C TYR A 47 10.12 5.51 3.51
N THR A 48 9.95 6.31 2.44
CA THR A 48 9.49 5.79 1.16
C THR A 48 10.46 4.78 0.53
N GLU A 49 11.76 4.99 0.68
CA GLU A 49 12.79 4.05 0.22
C GLU A 49 12.76 2.73 0.98
N THR A 50 12.58 2.79 2.30
CA THR A 50 12.46 1.61 3.16
C THR A 50 11.28 0.73 2.75
N ILE A 51 10.12 1.35 2.49
CA ILE A 51 8.93 0.64 2.01
C ILE A 51 9.18 0.01 0.64
N ARG A 52 9.72 0.79 -0.29
CA ARG A 52 10.03 0.29 -1.64
C ARG A 52 10.94 -0.93 -1.63
N ASN A 53 11.92 -0.95 -0.74
CA ASN A 53 12.91 -2.01 -0.64
C ASN A 53 12.49 -3.18 0.26
N LYS A 54 11.28 -3.15 0.83
CA LYS A 54 10.79 -4.13 1.81
C LYS A 54 11.76 -4.31 3.00
N ASP A 55 12.48 -3.24 3.38
CA ASP A 55 13.42 -3.26 4.51
C ASP A 55 12.64 -3.09 5.82
N PRO A 56 12.79 -4.02 6.80
CA PRO A 56 12.09 -3.92 8.08
C PRO A 56 12.55 -2.76 8.98
N LYS A 57 13.56 -2.00 8.59
CA LYS A 57 13.97 -0.78 9.28
C LYS A 57 12.93 0.32 9.10
N VAL A 58 11.79 0.15 9.76
CA VAL A 58 10.72 1.15 9.76
C VAL A 58 11.26 2.47 10.32
N THR A 59 11.48 3.44 9.46
CA THR A 59 11.73 4.81 9.87
C THR A 59 10.47 5.31 10.56
N ASN A 60 10.54 5.49 11.88
CA ASN A 60 9.38 5.87 12.68
C ASN A 60 8.92 7.28 12.30
N LEU A 61 7.77 7.38 11.64
CA LEU A 61 7.12 8.66 11.29
C LEU A 61 6.34 9.28 12.47
N ASP A 62 6.25 8.62 13.64
CA ASP A 62 5.40 9.08 14.74
C ASP A 62 5.73 10.49 15.20
N ILE A 63 7.01 10.88 15.15
CA ILE A 63 7.44 12.23 15.48
C ILE A 63 6.92 13.24 14.45
N LEU A 64 6.91 12.88 13.17
CA LEU A 64 6.44 13.75 12.10
C LEU A 64 4.91 13.82 12.08
N LYS A 65 4.21 12.72 12.34
CA LYS A 65 2.74 12.68 12.43
C LYS A 65 2.17 13.53 13.57
N LYS A 66 2.96 13.77 14.63
CA LYS A 66 2.57 14.64 15.75
C LYS A 66 2.66 16.14 15.44
N ARG A 67 3.23 16.52 14.29
CA ARG A 67 3.28 17.93 13.86
C ARG A 67 1.90 18.39 13.42
N ASN A 68 1.61 19.69 13.70
CA ASN A 68 0.36 20.34 13.31
C ASN A 68 0.54 21.28 12.11
N ASP A 69 1.54 21.01 11.27
CA ASP A 69 1.85 21.75 10.04
C ASP A 69 1.68 20.86 8.79
N GLU A 70 2.01 21.41 7.61
CA GLU A 70 1.90 20.73 6.31
C GLU A 70 2.77 19.46 6.24
N LEU A 71 3.92 19.44 6.93
CA LEU A 71 4.77 18.25 7.00
C LEU A 71 4.13 17.15 7.85
N GLY A 72 3.40 17.51 8.90
CA GLY A 72 2.61 16.57 9.69
C GLY A 72 1.46 15.96 8.90
N LEU A 73 0.74 16.80 8.14
CA LEU A 73 -0.34 16.33 7.25
C LEU A 73 0.20 15.41 6.17
N LEU A 74 1.31 15.79 5.51
CA LEU A 74 1.97 14.97 4.50
C LEU A 74 2.41 13.62 5.08
N SER A 75 2.97 13.61 6.29
CA SER A 75 3.42 12.39 6.95
C SER A 75 2.27 11.43 7.24
N LYS A 76 1.11 11.94 7.69
CA LYS A 76 -0.10 11.14 7.91
C LYS A 76 -0.64 10.57 6.60
N SER A 77 -0.79 11.42 5.58
CA SER A 77 -1.29 10.98 4.27
C SER A 77 -0.40 9.91 3.62
N LEU A 78 0.93 10.04 3.77
CA LEU A 78 1.89 9.07 3.26
C LEU A 78 1.78 7.74 4.02
N ASP A 79 1.64 7.78 5.33
CA ASP A 79 1.46 6.59 6.16
C ASP A 79 0.15 5.86 5.84
N ASP A 80 -0.95 6.60 5.73
CA ASP A 80 -2.26 6.04 5.36
C ASP A 80 -2.22 5.38 3.98
N MET A 81 -1.62 6.05 2.99
CA MET A 81 -1.45 5.49 1.64
C MET A 81 -0.59 4.22 1.65
N THR A 82 0.47 4.20 2.45
CA THR A 82 1.35 3.03 2.55
C THR A 82 0.68 1.86 3.22
N ASN A 83 -0.06 2.11 4.29
CA ASN A 83 -0.82 1.09 5.00
C ASN A 83 -1.91 0.49 4.09
N GLU A 84 -2.61 1.33 3.33
CA GLU A 84 -3.60 0.88 2.36
C GLU A 84 -2.97 0.02 1.24
N LEU A 85 -1.82 0.46 0.70
CA LEU A 85 -1.09 -0.31 -0.31
C LEU A 85 -0.62 -1.66 0.24
N THR A 86 -0.08 -1.70 1.45
CA THR A 86 0.37 -2.93 2.10
C THR A 86 -0.79 -3.90 2.30
N LYS A 87 -1.96 -3.41 2.75
CA LYS A 87 -3.16 -4.22 2.88
C LYS A 87 -3.58 -4.83 1.53
N ARG A 88 -3.62 -4.02 0.47
CA ARG A 88 -3.97 -4.51 -0.87
C ARG A 88 -3.00 -5.58 -1.38
N ILE A 89 -1.70 -5.40 -1.15
CA ILE A 89 -0.68 -6.40 -1.52
C ILE A 89 -0.92 -7.70 -0.74
N SER A 90 -1.11 -7.64 0.58
CA SER A 90 -1.38 -8.83 1.40
C SER A 90 -2.67 -9.54 0.98
N HIS A 91 -3.73 -8.79 0.65
CA HIS A 91 -4.95 -9.37 0.12
C HIS A 91 -4.71 -10.09 -1.21
N ALA A 92 -3.96 -9.48 -2.13
CA ALA A 92 -3.63 -10.09 -3.41
C ALA A 92 -2.73 -11.33 -3.26
N GLU A 93 -1.78 -11.33 -2.34
CA GLU A 93 -0.91 -12.48 -2.04
C GLU A 93 -1.70 -13.66 -1.44
N ASN A 94 -2.57 -13.40 -0.45
CA ASN A 94 -3.44 -14.40 0.15
C ASN A 94 -4.39 -14.99 -0.89
N PHE A 95 -5.07 -14.13 -1.64
CA PHE A 95 -5.95 -14.49 -2.72
C PHE A 95 -5.27 -15.41 -3.75
N SER A 96 -4.06 -15.05 -4.21
CA SER A 96 -3.30 -15.87 -5.15
C SER A 96 -2.94 -17.24 -4.57
N THR A 97 -2.59 -17.28 -3.28
CA THR A 97 -2.25 -18.51 -2.56
C THR A 97 -3.45 -19.44 -2.45
N ASP A 98 -4.60 -18.91 -2.05
CA ASP A 98 -5.84 -19.66 -1.92
C ASP A 98 -6.29 -20.23 -3.26
N LEU A 99 -6.27 -19.42 -4.32
CA LEU A 99 -6.59 -19.84 -5.68
C LEU A 99 -5.70 -21.00 -6.15
N VAL A 100 -4.39 -20.90 -5.92
CA VAL A 100 -3.45 -21.98 -6.27
C VAL A 100 -3.78 -23.28 -5.53
N HIS A 101 -4.11 -23.19 -4.23
CA HIS A 101 -4.48 -24.36 -3.45
C HIS A 101 -5.80 -24.97 -3.90
N GLU A 102 -6.81 -24.16 -4.19
CA GLU A 102 -8.12 -24.63 -4.63
C GLU A 102 -8.11 -25.21 -6.05
N ILE A 103 -7.24 -24.73 -6.95
CA ILE A 103 -7.06 -25.32 -8.27
C ILE A 103 -6.20 -26.60 -8.19
N ARG A 104 -5.20 -26.67 -7.32
CA ARG A 104 -4.33 -27.84 -7.20
C ARG A 104 -5.09 -29.12 -6.87
N ASN A 105 -6.10 -29.02 -6.00
CA ASN A 105 -6.89 -30.17 -5.55
C ASN A 105 -7.62 -30.88 -6.71
N PRO A 106 -8.46 -30.21 -7.51
CA PRO A 106 -9.12 -30.84 -8.66
C PRO A 106 -8.10 -31.29 -9.73
N LEU A 107 -6.99 -30.54 -9.92
CA LEU A 107 -5.93 -31.00 -10.86
C LEU A 107 -5.28 -32.30 -10.41
N ALA A 108 -5.06 -32.50 -9.13
CA ALA A 108 -4.53 -33.77 -8.60
C ALA A 108 -5.52 -34.91 -8.78
N SER A 109 -6.83 -34.66 -8.58
CA SER A 109 -7.91 -35.62 -8.83
C SER A 109 -8.01 -35.97 -10.30
N LEU A 110 -8.00 -34.98 -11.20
CA LEU A 110 -7.98 -35.15 -12.66
C LEU A 110 -6.79 -36.03 -13.09
N LYS A 111 -5.60 -35.75 -12.57
CA LYS A 111 -4.41 -36.54 -12.87
C LYS A 111 -4.59 -37.98 -12.45
N SER A 112 -5.00 -38.25 -11.21
CA SER A 112 -5.21 -39.61 -10.69
C SER A 112 -6.30 -40.36 -11.46
N ALA A 113 -7.43 -39.70 -11.74
CA ALA A 113 -8.52 -40.32 -12.49
C ALA A 113 -8.09 -40.64 -13.92
N SER A 114 -7.29 -39.79 -14.57
CA SER A 114 -6.74 -40.02 -15.92
C SER A 114 -5.77 -41.21 -15.95
N GLU A 115 -4.88 -41.35 -14.94
CA GLU A 115 -3.94 -42.46 -14.82
C GLU A 115 -4.70 -43.79 -14.66
N ILE A 116 -5.71 -43.84 -13.77
CA ILE A 116 -6.53 -45.05 -13.57
C ILE A 116 -7.37 -45.36 -14.83
N LEU A 117 -7.90 -44.35 -15.51
CA LEU A 117 -8.68 -44.53 -16.74
C LEU A 117 -7.88 -45.17 -17.85
N HIS A 118 -6.57 -44.87 -17.92
CA HIS A 118 -5.66 -45.46 -18.89
C HIS A 118 -5.52 -47.00 -18.69
N ASP A 119 -5.46 -47.46 -17.46
CA ASP A 119 -5.18 -48.85 -17.10
C ASP A 119 -6.45 -49.73 -16.91
N THR A 120 -7.61 -49.05 -16.75
CA THR A 120 -8.89 -49.72 -16.46
C THR A 120 -9.56 -50.20 -17.77
N THR A 121 -9.92 -51.47 -17.79
CA THR A 121 -10.70 -52.10 -18.90
C THR A 121 -12.20 -52.26 -18.55
N ASP A 122 -12.57 -52.13 -17.29
CA ASP A 122 -13.96 -52.22 -16.84
C ASP A 122 -14.77 -50.95 -17.26
N ILE A 123 -15.83 -51.18 -18.03
CA ILE A 123 -16.68 -50.14 -18.59
C ILE A 123 -17.37 -49.33 -17.42
N SER A 124 -17.83 -49.97 -16.37
CA SER A 124 -18.51 -49.32 -15.25
C SER A 124 -17.57 -48.39 -14.50
N GLN A 125 -16.31 -48.80 -14.27
CA GLN A 125 -15.27 -47.93 -13.66
C GLN A 125 -14.89 -46.80 -14.57
N ARG A 126 -14.77 -47.01 -15.89
CA ARG A 126 -14.46 -45.96 -16.85
C ARG A 126 -15.51 -44.84 -16.84
N ILE A 127 -16.82 -45.20 -16.81
CA ILE A 127 -17.90 -44.21 -16.75
C ILE A 127 -17.75 -43.36 -15.47
N LYS A 128 -17.53 -43.96 -14.30
CA LYS A 128 -17.34 -43.21 -13.04
C LYS A 128 -16.10 -42.29 -13.07
N LEU A 129 -15.01 -42.73 -13.69
CA LEU A 129 -13.81 -41.89 -13.81
C LEU A 129 -14.05 -40.68 -14.73
N ILE A 130 -14.82 -40.89 -15.84
CA ILE A 130 -15.20 -39.80 -16.74
C ILE A 130 -16.09 -38.78 -16.02
N ASP A 131 -17.02 -39.24 -15.18
CA ASP A 131 -17.86 -38.34 -14.35
C ASP A 131 -17.02 -37.52 -13.38
N ILE A 132 -16.04 -38.11 -12.73
CA ILE A 132 -15.11 -37.41 -11.85
C ILE A 132 -14.33 -36.34 -12.63
N LEU A 133 -13.78 -36.69 -13.78
CA LEU A 133 -13.05 -35.78 -14.65
C LEU A 133 -13.93 -34.58 -15.05
N SER A 134 -15.17 -34.86 -15.50
CA SER A 134 -16.12 -33.82 -15.89
C SER A 134 -16.48 -32.89 -14.73
N HIS A 135 -16.74 -33.45 -13.55
CA HIS A 135 -17.06 -32.68 -12.35
C HIS A 135 -15.89 -31.77 -11.92
N ASP A 136 -14.67 -32.29 -11.95
CA ASP A 136 -13.48 -31.51 -11.56
C ASP A 136 -13.16 -30.38 -12.56
N VAL A 137 -13.36 -30.61 -13.87
CA VAL A 137 -13.28 -29.54 -14.87
C VAL A 137 -14.29 -28.44 -14.60
N GLN A 138 -15.57 -28.80 -14.38
CA GLN A 138 -16.62 -27.82 -14.05
C GLN A 138 -16.34 -27.07 -12.75
N ARG A 139 -15.71 -27.73 -11.79
CA ARG A 139 -15.27 -27.08 -10.54
C ARG A 139 -14.22 -26.03 -10.80
N ILE A 140 -13.21 -26.33 -11.63
CA ILE A 140 -12.17 -25.36 -12.02
C ILE A 140 -12.78 -24.19 -12.78
N GLU A 141 -13.69 -24.42 -13.72
CA GLU A 141 -14.39 -23.36 -14.47
C GLU A 141 -15.16 -22.42 -13.52
N ARG A 142 -15.88 -22.97 -12.54
CA ARG A 142 -16.56 -22.16 -11.50
C ARG A 142 -15.59 -21.35 -10.68
N LEU A 143 -14.51 -21.97 -10.18
CA LEU A 143 -13.48 -21.25 -9.44
C LEU A 143 -12.95 -20.05 -10.23
N ILE A 144 -12.56 -20.24 -11.48
CA ILE A 144 -12.05 -19.15 -12.34
C ILE A 144 -13.09 -18.05 -12.51
N THR A 145 -14.35 -18.41 -12.71
CA THR A 145 -15.45 -17.47 -12.91
C THR A 145 -15.71 -16.66 -11.64
N ASP A 146 -15.83 -17.33 -10.49
CA ASP A 146 -16.09 -16.71 -9.19
C ASP A 146 -14.96 -15.77 -8.79
N TYR A 147 -13.71 -16.20 -8.98
CA TYR A 147 -12.55 -15.36 -8.72
C TYR A 147 -12.45 -14.15 -9.65
N SER A 148 -12.79 -14.34 -10.94
CA SER A 148 -12.86 -13.22 -11.90
C SER A 148 -13.93 -12.20 -11.55
N GLN A 149 -15.08 -12.66 -11.07
CA GLN A 149 -16.16 -11.79 -10.62
C GLN A 149 -15.79 -11.04 -9.35
N MET A 150 -15.20 -11.72 -8.35
CA MET A 150 -14.74 -11.11 -7.11
C MET A 150 -13.72 -9.98 -7.37
N LEU A 151 -12.77 -10.18 -8.31
CA LEU A 151 -11.82 -9.13 -8.71
C LEU A 151 -12.52 -7.92 -9.33
N LYS A 152 -13.54 -8.13 -10.16
CA LYS A 152 -14.33 -7.04 -10.75
C LYS A 152 -15.10 -6.26 -9.68
N ASP A 153 -15.68 -6.97 -8.72
CA ASP A 153 -16.44 -6.38 -7.63
C ASP A 153 -15.55 -5.56 -6.70
N GLU A 154 -14.34 -6.04 -6.38
CA GLU A 154 -13.35 -5.29 -5.60
C GLU A 154 -12.92 -3.99 -6.30
N VAL A 155 -12.68 -4.04 -7.62
CA VAL A 155 -12.39 -2.85 -8.41
C VAL A 155 -13.58 -1.89 -8.45
N ALA A 156 -14.80 -2.38 -8.56
CA ALA A 156 -16.02 -1.56 -8.53
C ALA A 156 -16.17 -0.88 -7.18
N LEU A 157 -16.07 -1.64 -6.07
CA LEU A 157 -16.16 -1.13 -4.70
C LEU A 157 -15.08 -0.09 -4.39
N SER A 158 -13.86 -0.25 -4.93
CA SER A 158 -12.78 0.71 -4.71
C SER A 158 -13.03 2.08 -5.37
N LYS A 159 -13.91 2.15 -6.36
CA LYS A 159 -14.28 3.38 -7.08
C LYS A 159 -15.53 4.06 -6.52
N GLU A 160 -16.35 3.31 -5.80
CA GLU A 160 -17.59 3.85 -5.25
C GLU A 160 -17.34 4.63 -3.94
N LYS A 161 -18.05 5.74 -3.79
CA LYS A 161 -18.06 6.51 -2.54
C LYS A 161 -19.13 5.95 -1.61
N PHE A 162 -18.79 5.78 -0.33
CA PHE A 162 -19.78 5.42 0.68
C PHE A 162 -20.91 6.44 0.70
N ARG A 163 -22.14 5.95 0.60
CA ARG A 163 -23.38 6.73 0.75
C ARG A 163 -24.29 6.08 1.78
N LYS A 164 -25.04 6.89 2.50
CA LYS A 164 -26.07 6.38 3.39
C LYS A 164 -27.19 5.80 2.54
N ILE A 165 -27.54 4.55 2.79
CA ILE A 165 -28.68 3.87 2.17
C ILE A 165 -29.66 3.44 3.25
N ASP A 166 -30.96 3.46 2.93
CA ASP A 166 -32.00 2.88 3.76
C ASP A 166 -32.01 1.36 3.54
N LEU A 167 -31.85 0.60 4.61
CA LEU A 167 -31.80 -0.86 4.56
C LEU A 167 -33.22 -1.50 4.51
N ILE A 168 -34.24 -0.78 4.92
CA ILE A 168 -35.61 -1.34 5.02
C ILE A 168 -36.12 -1.83 3.65
N PRO A 169 -36.04 -1.04 2.56
CA PRO A 169 -36.50 -1.51 1.25
C PRO A 169 -35.69 -2.72 0.73
N ILE A 170 -34.41 -2.78 1.04
CA ILE A 170 -33.54 -3.88 0.61
C ILE A 170 -33.93 -5.18 1.32
N ILE A 171 -34.16 -5.11 2.63
CA ILE A 171 -34.59 -6.28 3.43
C ILE A 171 -35.95 -6.75 2.96
N GLN A 172 -36.89 -5.83 2.69
CA GLN A 172 -38.22 -6.17 2.18
C GLN A 172 -38.15 -6.90 0.84
N SER A 173 -37.34 -6.39 -0.11
CA SER A 173 -37.14 -7.04 -1.40
C SER A 173 -36.61 -8.47 -1.26
N VAL A 174 -35.62 -8.69 -0.37
CA VAL A 174 -35.07 -10.04 -0.13
C VAL A 174 -36.09 -10.97 0.48
N VAL A 175 -36.94 -10.48 1.41
CA VAL A 175 -37.99 -11.29 2.02
C VAL A 175 -39.08 -11.65 1.01
N ASP A 176 -39.41 -10.72 0.13
CA ASP A 176 -40.43 -10.94 -0.92
C ASP A 176 -39.96 -11.96 -1.98
N ASP A 177 -38.64 -12.01 -2.27
CA ASP A 177 -38.04 -12.99 -3.20
C ASP A 177 -38.00 -14.43 -2.62
N TYR A 178 -38.10 -14.58 -1.29
CA TYR A 178 -38.07 -15.88 -0.61
C TYR A 178 -39.47 -16.45 -0.25
N ASN A 179 -40.54 -15.71 -0.48
CA ASN A 179 -41.94 -16.15 -0.28
C ASN A 179 -42.59 -16.50 -1.61
#